data_5a0c298fc17f302362f1b272efe81686
#
_entry.id   5a0c298fc17f302362f1b272efe81686
#
_cell.length_a   1.000
_cell.length_b   1.000
_cell.length_c   1.000
_cell.angle_alpha   90.00
_cell.angle_beta   90.00
_cell.angle_gamma   90.00
#
_symmetry.space_group_name_H-M   'P 1'
#
loop_
_entity.id
_entity.type
_entity.pdbx_description
1 polymer ?
#
loop_
_entity_poly.entity_id
_entity_poly.type
_entity_poly.pdbx_seq_one_letter_code
_entity_poly.pdbx_strand_id
1 'polypeptide(L)' 'MKTYKVTLHRVVEHETIYMVNAYDSEEAEEMVLSGNYDEIVEDSEQGEMEDPEIVDVKRV' A
#
# COMPACT_ATOMS: atom_id res chain seq x y z
N MET A 1 9.82 -5.69 14.04
CA MET A 1 9.12 -5.30 12.80
C MET A 1 9.47 -3.89 12.39
N LYS A 2 9.42 -3.64 11.12
CA LYS A 2 9.69 -2.33 10.55
C LYS A 2 8.40 -1.75 9.99
N THR A 3 8.31 -0.43 9.99
CA THR A 3 7.14 0.24 9.43
C THR A 3 7.45 0.66 8.01
N TYR A 4 6.58 0.31 7.08
CA TYR A 4 6.73 0.66 5.68
C TYR A 4 5.57 1.52 5.21
N LYS A 5 5.90 2.45 4.36
CA LYS A 5 4.91 3.28 3.67
C LYS A 5 4.81 2.75 2.25
N VAL A 6 3.67 2.21 1.90
CA VAL A 6 3.45 1.56 0.61
C VAL A 6 2.48 2.38 -0.21
N THR A 7 2.90 2.77 -1.40
CA THR A 7 2.06 3.50 -2.33
C THR A 7 1.52 2.54 -3.37
N LEU A 8 0.22 2.43 -3.46
CA LEU A 8 -0.47 1.54 -4.36
C LEU A 8 -1.21 2.36 -5.42
N HIS A 9 -0.94 2.07 -6.67
CA HIS A 9 -1.64 2.66 -7.79
C HIS A 9 -2.87 1.78 -8.07
N ARG A 10 -4.06 2.37 -7.97
CA ARG A 10 -5.30 1.60 -8.07
C ARG A 10 -5.95 1.71 -9.44
N VAL A 11 -6.10 2.93 -9.91
CA VAL A 11 -6.62 3.20 -11.24
C VAL A 11 -5.88 4.42 -11.76
N VAL A 12 -6.11 4.77 -12.99
CA VAL A 12 -5.44 5.92 -13.60
C VAL A 12 -5.60 7.16 -12.70
N GLU A 13 -4.48 7.74 -12.33
CA GLU A 13 -4.41 8.96 -11.53
C GLU A 13 -4.83 8.83 -10.06
N HIS A 14 -5.10 7.62 -9.59
CA HIS A 14 -5.47 7.42 -8.19
C HIS A 14 -4.48 6.53 -7.49
N GLU A 15 -4.01 6.98 -6.35
CA GLU A 15 -3.07 6.22 -5.53
C GLU A 15 -3.55 6.24 -4.09
N THR A 16 -3.27 5.15 -3.39
CA THR A 16 -3.56 5.05 -1.98
C THR A 16 -2.26 4.74 -1.25
N ILE A 17 -2.05 5.40 -0.13
CA ILE A 17 -0.84 5.21 0.66
C ILE A 17 -1.21 4.48 1.94
N TYR A 18 -0.54 3.37 2.19
CA TYR A 18 -0.77 2.52 3.36
C TYR A 18 0.44 2.49 4.26
N MET A 19 0.18 2.32 5.55
CA MET A 19 1.25 2.06 6.52
C MET A 19 1.08 0.64 7.01
N VAL A 20 2.15 -0.12 6.96
CA VAL A 20 2.13 -1.50 7.43
C VAL A 20 3.39 -1.80 8.25
N ASN A 21 3.23 -2.68 9.24
CA ASN A 21 4.36 -3.20 9.99
C ASN A 21 4.69 -4.57 9.41
N ALA A 22 5.89 -4.75 8.96
CA ALA A 22 6.32 -5.97 8.30
C ALA A 22 7.80 -6.23 8.56
N TYR A 23 8.23 -7.44 8.30
CA TYR A 23 9.63 -7.80 8.49
C TYR A 23 10.53 -7.28 7.36
N ASP A 24 9.99 -7.20 6.17
CA ASP A 24 10.72 -6.68 5.02
C ASP A 24 9.75 -6.07 4.01
N SER A 25 10.31 -5.48 2.94
CA SER A 25 9.51 -4.79 1.94
C SER A 25 8.61 -5.74 1.15
N GLU A 26 9.04 -6.96 0.92
CA GLU A 26 8.21 -7.92 0.19
C GLU A 26 6.98 -8.28 0.99
N GLU A 27 7.15 -8.50 2.29
CA GLU A 27 6.01 -8.77 3.15
C GLU A 27 5.05 -7.59 3.20
N ALA A 28 5.61 -6.37 3.24
CA ALA A 28 4.78 -5.17 3.24
C ALA A 28 3.91 -5.09 1.99
N GLU A 29 4.47 -5.40 0.84
CA GLU A 29 3.72 -5.40 -0.41
C GLU A 29 2.60 -6.45 -0.38
N GLU A 30 2.93 -7.65 0.06
CA GLU A 30 1.93 -8.72 0.15
C GLU A 30 0.80 -8.36 1.10
N MET A 31 1.13 -7.76 2.23
CA MET A 31 0.12 -7.36 3.20
C MET A 31 -0.83 -6.33 2.62
N VAL A 32 -0.31 -5.35 1.90
CA VAL A 32 -1.15 -4.34 1.28
C VAL A 32 -2.04 -4.95 0.19
N LEU A 33 -1.48 -5.81 -0.64
CA LEU A 33 -2.26 -6.44 -1.71
C LEU A 33 -3.35 -7.37 -1.18
N SER A 34 -3.12 -7.99 -0.03
CA SER A 34 -4.12 -8.87 0.58
C SER A 34 -5.08 -8.15 1.52
N GLY A 35 -4.89 -6.85 1.71
CA GLY A 35 -5.77 -6.06 2.56
C GLY A 35 -5.39 -6.05 4.04
N ASN A 36 -4.21 -6.53 4.37
CA ASN A 36 -3.74 -6.60 5.77
C ASN A 36 -2.81 -5.43 6.10
N TYR A 37 -3.30 -4.23 5.99
CA TYR A 37 -2.52 -3.04 6.34
C TYR A 37 -2.99 -2.48 7.69
N ASP A 38 -2.10 -1.75 8.35
CA ASP A 38 -2.40 -1.18 9.66
C ASP A 38 -3.18 0.13 9.55
N GLU A 39 -2.85 0.95 8.59
CA GLU A 39 -3.47 2.26 8.46
C GLU A 39 -3.43 2.74 7.02
N ILE A 40 -4.47 3.46 6.63
CA ILE A 40 -4.49 4.16 5.36
C ILE A 40 -4.13 5.60 5.66
N VAL A 41 -3.01 6.07 5.11
CA VAL A 41 -2.54 7.43 5.33
C VAL A 41 -3.26 8.38 4.39
N GLU A 42 -3.41 7.97 3.15
CA GLU A 42 -4.06 8.80 2.16
C GLU A 42 -4.81 7.92 1.19
N ASP A 43 -6.09 8.17 1.03
CA ASP A 43 -6.95 7.43 0.12
C ASP A 43 -7.55 8.44 -0.84
N SER A 44 -7.06 8.46 -2.05
CA SER A 44 -7.45 9.46 -3.03
C SER A 44 -8.78 9.17 -3.70
N GLU A 45 -9.27 7.95 -3.61
CA GLU A 45 -10.49 7.58 -4.30
C GLU A 45 -11.12 6.34 -3.71
N GLN A 46 -12.41 6.22 -3.86
CA GLN A 46 -13.16 5.08 -3.37
C GLN A 46 -13.61 4.19 -4.50
N GLY A 47 -12.84 3.99 -5.47
CA GLY A 47 -13.18 3.13 -6.57
C GLY A 47 -12.79 1.68 -6.30
N GLU A 48 -13.22 0.81 -7.18
CA GLU A 48 -12.78 -0.56 -7.17
C GLU A 48 -11.32 -0.61 -7.59
N MET A 49 -10.59 -1.55 -7.05
CA MET A 49 -9.23 -1.78 -7.49
C MET A 49 -9.25 -2.52 -8.81
N GLU A 50 -8.60 -1.94 -9.81
CA GLU A 50 -8.39 -2.61 -11.08
C GLU A 50 -6.89 -2.69 -11.29
N ASP A 51 -6.38 -3.90 -11.39
CA ASP A 51 -4.96 -4.15 -11.61
C ASP A 51 -4.09 -3.32 -10.68
N PRO A 52 -4.25 -3.48 -9.36
CA PRO A 52 -3.46 -2.71 -8.41
C PRO A 52 -1.98 -2.99 -8.58
N GLU A 53 -1.18 -1.94 -8.52
CA GLU A 53 0.24 -2.04 -8.72
C GLU A 53 0.96 -1.26 -7.62
N ILE A 54 1.95 -1.89 -7.03
CA ILE A 54 2.80 -1.24 -6.05
C ILE A 54 3.78 -0.35 -6.80
N VAL A 55 3.76 0.95 -6.52
CA VAL A 55 4.67 1.88 -7.20
C VAL A 55 5.81 2.33 -6.31
N ASP A 56 5.65 2.24 -5.01
CA ASP A 56 6.72 2.63 -4.10
C ASP A 56 6.55 1.97 -2.75
N VAL A 57 7.66 1.56 -2.15
CA VAL A 57 7.69 1.02 -0.79
C VAL A 57 8.87 1.67 -0.08
N LYS A 58 8.59 2.41 0.96
CA LYS A 58 9.63 3.07 1.73
C LYS A 58 9.58 2.66 3.19
N ARG A 59 10.73 2.44 3.75
CA ARG A 59 10.83 2.20 5.18
C ARG A 59 10.78 3.53 5.91
N VAL A 60 9.94 3.58 6.90
CA VAL A 60 9.77 4.77 7.74
C VAL A 60 10.70 4.73 8.96
#